data_8fc5776c65468e4921726a6ffe863aaa
#
_entry.id   8fc5776c65468e4921726a6ffe863aaa
#
_cell.length_a   1.000
_cell.length_b   1.000
_cell.length_c   1.000
_cell.angle_alpha   90.00
_cell.angle_beta   90.00
_cell.angle_gamma   90.00
#
_symmetry.space_group_name_H-M   'P 1'
#
loop_
_entity.id
_entity.type
_entity.pdbx_description
1 polymer ?
#
loop_
_entity_poly.entity_id
_entity_poly.type
_entity_poly.pdbx_seq_one_letter_code
_entity_poly.pdbx_strand_id
1 'polypeptide(L)'
;GETGEDVRGRVLVDTAPVLERELARRAGVGWFGRNTMLIHPERGSYFLLGLLMVDLELGPSEPFSREHCGTCRACLDACPTGALLGRDEVGAPVIDARRCISYLTIELKGPIPLEHRAAMGNRVFGCDICQEVCPWNERFSRGGDPTYAPGAPAESLIDFAARLLDMSEKGYQRAYAQSPLARPRRKGMLRNLLVGIGNALRADACDSETEREALTVLRTALSDAQPLVRGHAAWALGQMATASASTALLRARQSVESDPYVLEEIDGALR
;
A
#
# COMPACT_ATOMS: atom_id res chain seq x y z
N GLY A 1 33.03 23.16 6.29
CA GLY A 1 32.25 24.33 6.30
C GLY A 1 33.12 25.59 6.33
N GLU A 2 32.69 26.63 5.63
CA GLU A 2 33.40 27.91 5.51
C GLU A 2 33.22 28.82 6.74
N THR A 3 32.38 28.43 7.72
CA THR A 3 32.08 29.26 8.90
C THR A 3 33.00 29.01 10.10
N GLY A 4 33.80 27.95 10.08
CA GLY A 4 34.72 27.64 11.21
C GLY A 4 34.00 27.22 12.50
N GLU A 5 32.66 27.16 12.53
CA GLU A 5 31.86 26.73 13.68
C GLU A 5 31.56 25.24 13.61
N ASP A 6 31.61 24.59 14.77
CA ASP A 6 31.29 23.17 14.89
C ASP A 6 29.77 22.99 14.94
N VAL A 7 29.14 22.75 13.79
CA VAL A 7 27.69 22.64 13.63
C VAL A 7 27.20 21.28 14.06
N ARG A 8 26.29 21.23 15.02
CA ARG A 8 25.58 20.01 15.39
C ARG A 8 24.28 19.90 14.61
N GLY A 9 23.98 18.69 14.12
CA GLY A 9 22.76 18.45 13.38
C GLY A 9 22.22 17.05 13.57
N ARG A 10 20.92 16.92 13.29
CA ARG A 10 20.21 15.63 13.29
C ARG A 10 19.38 15.50 12.03
N VAL A 11 19.57 14.41 11.30
CA VAL A 11 18.70 14.05 10.17
C VAL A 11 17.46 13.33 10.69
N LEU A 12 16.30 13.74 10.20
CA LEU A 12 14.99 13.13 10.51
C LEU A 12 14.33 12.73 9.19
N VAL A 13 13.92 11.45 9.12
CA VAL A 13 13.26 10.88 7.93
C VAL A 13 12.18 9.91 8.42
N ASP A 14 10.96 10.02 7.88
CA ASP A 14 9.83 9.09 8.00
C ASP A 14 9.43 8.70 9.44
N THR A 15 10.31 8.12 10.23
CA THR A 15 9.99 7.56 11.56
C THR A 15 10.04 8.57 12.71
N ALA A 16 10.50 9.79 12.45
CA ALA A 16 10.52 10.85 13.47
C ALA A 16 9.11 11.45 13.66
N PRO A 17 8.72 11.85 14.89
CA PRO A 17 7.43 12.45 15.17
C PRO A 17 7.37 13.93 14.73
N VAL A 18 7.59 14.19 13.46
CA VAL A 18 7.59 15.52 12.83
C VAL A 18 6.65 15.56 11.64
N LEU A 19 6.14 16.75 11.33
CA LEU A 19 5.22 16.95 10.21
C LEU A 19 6.02 17.37 8.97
N GLU A 20 6.73 16.42 8.35
CA GLU A 20 7.68 16.67 7.25
C GLU A 20 7.05 17.49 6.12
N ARG A 21 5.85 17.12 5.69
CA ARG A 21 5.14 17.81 4.59
C ARG A 21 4.81 19.27 4.94
N GLU A 22 4.38 19.53 6.18
CA GLU A 22 4.07 20.89 6.61
C GLU A 22 5.34 21.74 6.74
N LEU A 23 6.42 21.18 7.27
CA LEU A 23 7.70 21.87 7.34
C LEU A 23 8.26 22.15 5.95
N ALA A 24 8.13 21.21 5.01
CA ALA A 24 8.54 21.42 3.63
C ALA A 24 7.71 22.52 2.94
N ARG A 25 6.39 22.61 3.19
CA ARG A 25 5.54 23.70 2.69
C ARG A 25 5.98 25.04 3.26
N ARG A 26 6.26 25.12 4.57
CA ARG A 26 6.78 26.32 5.22
C ARG A 26 8.17 26.73 4.70
N ALA A 27 8.98 25.74 4.30
CA ALA A 27 10.27 25.98 3.68
C ALA A 27 10.18 26.36 2.18
N GLY A 28 8.97 26.54 1.64
CA GLY A 28 8.78 26.97 0.26
C GLY A 28 8.95 25.89 -0.80
N VAL A 29 9.01 24.59 -0.40
CA VAL A 29 9.24 23.47 -1.33
C VAL A 29 8.06 23.25 -2.29
N GLY A 30 6.83 23.45 -1.83
CA GLY A 30 5.65 23.22 -2.65
C GLY A 30 4.34 23.38 -1.87
N TRP A 31 3.23 22.96 -2.49
CA TRP A 31 1.89 23.04 -1.88
C TRP A 31 1.29 21.66 -1.63
N PHE A 32 0.26 21.59 -0.79
CA PHE A 32 -0.54 20.39 -0.63
C PHE A 32 -1.51 20.21 -1.77
N GLY A 33 -1.31 19.18 -2.57
CA GLY A 33 -2.28 18.74 -3.58
C GLY A 33 -3.57 18.22 -2.96
N ARG A 34 -4.64 18.11 -3.76
CA ARG A 34 -5.90 17.46 -3.34
C ARG A 34 -5.71 15.99 -3.00
N ASN A 35 -4.64 15.36 -3.46
CA ASN A 35 -4.19 14.01 -3.09
C ASN A 35 -3.44 13.95 -1.76
N THR A 36 -3.37 15.06 -1.01
CA THR A 36 -2.64 15.22 0.25
C THR A 36 -1.11 15.12 0.16
N MET A 37 -0.56 14.93 -1.04
CA MET A 37 0.88 14.95 -1.25
C MET A 37 1.42 16.38 -1.31
N LEU A 38 2.69 16.56 -0.94
CA LEU A 38 3.43 17.78 -1.26
C LEU A 38 3.82 17.75 -2.73
N ILE A 39 3.46 18.78 -3.48
CA ILE A 39 3.75 18.89 -4.91
C ILE A 39 4.73 20.03 -5.13
N HIS A 40 5.88 19.71 -5.71
CA HIS A 40 6.87 20.71 -6.12
C HIS A 40 6.52 21.22 -7.54
N PRO A 41 6.61 22.55 -7.81
CA PRO A 41 6.18 23.11 -9.09
C PRO A 41 6.97 22.61 -10.31
N GLU A 42 8.19 22.10 -10.10
CA GLU A 42 9.09 21.65 -11.18
C GLU A 42 9.44 20.15 -11.12
N ARG A 43 8.98 19.41 -10.08
CA ARG A 43 9.35 18.00 -9.85
C ARG A 43 8.16 17.09 -9.57
N GLY A 44 6.93 17.64 -9.48
CA GLY A 44 5.77 16.86 -9.09
C GLY A 44 5.81 16.43 -7.62
N SER A 45 5.36 15.21 -7.32
CA SER A 45 5.30 14.67 -5.95
C SER A 45 6.11 13.39 -5.73
N TYR A 46 6.81 12.88 -6.76
CA TYR A 46 7.67 11.70 -6.64
C TYR A 46 9.06 12.06 -6.13
N PHE A 47 9.14 12.46 -4.86
CA PHE A 47 10.40 12.70 -4.16
C PHE A 47 10.25 12.36 -2.68
N LEU A 48 11.36 12.07 -2.04
CA LEU A 48 11.41 11.78 -0.62
C LEU A 48 11.72 13.06 0.18
N LEU A 49 11.10 13.20 1.34
CA LEU A 49 11.34 14.29 2.27
C LEU A 49 12.35 13.86 3.34
N GLY A 50 13.27 14.74 3.65
CA GLY A 50 14.16 14.63 4.79
C GLY A 50 14.31 16.00 5.45
N LEU A 51 14.49 15.99 6.77
CA LEU A 51 14.71 17.17 7.57
C LEU A 51 16.11 17.13 8.16
N LEU A 52 16.80 18.26 8.09
CA LEU A 52 18.06 18.46 8.80
C LEU A 52 17.82 19.53 9.87
N MET A 53 17.81 19.11 11.12
CA MET A 53 17.80 20.03 12.27
C MET A 53 19.24 20.42 12.59
N VAL A 54 19.50 21.70 12.72
CA VAL A 54 20.84 22.24 13.01
C VAL A 54 20.75 23.26 14.12
N ASP A 55 21.83 23.43 14.84
CA ASP A 55 22.00 24.44 15.88
C ASP A 55 22.56 25.77 15.35
N LEU A 56 22.23 26.08 14.08
CA LEU A 56 22.54 27.32 13.42
C LEU A 56 21.30 28.19 13.31
N GLU A 57 21.46 29.48 13.48
CA GLU A 57 20.45 30.47 13.13
C GLU A 57 20.46 30.65 11.60
N LEU A 58 19.43 30.11 10.94
CA LEU A 58 19.22 30.25 9.51
C LEU A 58 18.08 31.22 9.24
N GLY A 59 18.25 32.10 8.25
CA GLY A 59 17.17 32.96 7.78
C GLY A 59 15.97 32.12 7.31
N PRO A 60 14.72 32.43 7.69
CA PRO A 60 13.55 31.67 7.29
C PRO A 60 13.29 31.82 5.78
N SER A 61 12.86 30.74 5.15
CA SER A 61 12.34 30.79 3.79
C SER A 61 10.89 31.29 3.79
N GLU A 62 10.46 31.87 2.67
CA GLU A 62 9.05 32.22 2.48
C GLU A 62 8.22 30.94 2.29
N PRO A 63 7.12 30.76 3.03
CA PRO A 63 6.23 29.63 2.85
C PRO A 63 5.62 29.57 1.45
N PHE A 64 5.42 28.36 0.92
CA PHE A 64 4.69 28.20 -0.33
C PHE A 64 3.21 28.51 -0.11
N SER A 65 2.75 29.64 -0.63
CA SER A 65 1.43 30.19 -0.34
C SER A 65 0.40 29.90 -1.46
N ARG A 66 0.85 29.57 -2.67
CA ARG A 66 -0.03 29.35 -3.83
C ARG A 66 -0.41 27.87 -3.97
N GLU A 67 -1.66 27.63 -4.27
CA GLU A 67 -2.19 26.31 -4.64
C GLU A 67 -2.37 26.26 -6.16
N HIS A 68 -1.97 25.17 -6.79
CA HIS A 68 -2.02 25.02 -8.25
C HIS A 68 -2.91 23.86 -8.73
N CYS A 69 -3.71 23.26 -7.85
CA CYS A 69 -4.70 22.24 -8.26
C CYS A 69 -5.91 22.86 -8.98
N GLY A 70 -6.27 24.12 -8.67
CA GLY A 70 -7.41 24.81 -9.27
C GLY A 70 -8.69 23.96 -9.23
N THR A 71 -9.32 23.74 -10.40
CA THR A 71 -10.54 22.92 -10.55
C THR A 71 -10.27 21.43 -10.78
N CYS A 72 -8.99 21.01 -10.90
CA CYS A 72 -8.62 19.62 -11.18
C CYS A 72 -9.10 18.66 -10.08
N ARG A 73 -9.69 17.53 -10.48
CA ARG A 73 -10.19 16.47 -9.60
C ARG A 73 -9.63 15.08 -9.92
N ALA A 74 -8.67 14.96 -10.84
CA ALA A 74 -8.20 13.68 -11.36
C ALA A 74 -7.85 12.66 -10.26
N CYS A 75 -7.13 13.08 -9.21
CA CYS A 75 -6.78 12.21 -8.09
C CYS A 75 -7.98 11.77 -7.23
N LEU A 76 -9.01 12.63 -7.08
CA LEU A 76 -10.24 12.30 -6.36
C LEU A 76 -11.05 11.26 -7.13
N ASP A 77 -11.20 11.49 -8.42
CA ASP A 77 -12.03 10.68 -9.31
C ASP A 77 -11.38 9.31 -9.60
N ALA A 78 -10.04 9.23 -9.60
CA ALA A 78 -9.29 8.00 -9.82
C ALA A 78 -9.11 7.15 -8.56
N CYS A 79 -9.38 7.68 -7.36
CA CYS A 79 -9.17 6.94 -6.12
C CYS A 79 -10.13 5.75 -6.00
N PRO A 80 -9.68 4.48 -6.08
CA PRO A 80 -10.58 3.33 -6.20
C PRO A 80 -11.47 3.12 -4.98
N THR A 81 -11.03 3.56 -3.82
CA THR A 81 -11.74 3.42 -2.53
C THR A 81 -12.40 4.71 -2.07
N GLY A 82 -12.28 5.80 -2.85
CA GLY A 82 -12.78 7.11 -2.47
C GLY A 82 -12.18 7.63 -1.16
N ALA A 83 -10.92 7.32 -0.88
CA ALA A 83 -10.23 7.76 0.33
C ALA A 83 -9.97 9.27 0.35
N LEU A 84 -9.85 9.91 -0.81
CA LEU A 84 -9.61 11.34 -0.92
C LEU A 84 -10.94 12.10 -0.88
N LEU A 85 -11.14 12.94 0.13
CA LEU A 85 -12.40 13.62 0.41
C LEU A 85 -12.45 15.06 -0.14
N GLY A 86 -11.38 15.50 -0.80
CA GLY A 86 -11.26 16.86 -1.31
C GLY A 86 -10.64 17.80 -0.29
N ARG A 87 -11.26 18.98 -0.07
CA ARG A 87 -10.80 19.99 0.90
C ARG A 87 -11.85 20.23 1.95
N ASP A 88 -11.43 20.51 3.16
CA ASP A 88 -12.30 20.92 4.25
C ASP A 88 -12.69 22.42 4.15
N GLU A 89 -13.38 22.92 5.16
CA GLU A 89 -13.89 24.28 5.25
C GLU A 89 -12.77 25.34 5.27
N VAL A 90 -11.57 24.97 5.73
CA VAL A 90 -10.39 25.87 5.74
C VAL A 90 -9.50 25.68 4.51
N GLY A 91 -9.92 24.84 3.57
CA GLY A 91 -9.20 24.58 2.32
C GLY A 91 -8.06 23.57 2.43
N ALA A 92 -7.92 22.85 3.54
CA ALA A 92 -6.91 21.80 3.67
C ALA A 92 -7.35 20.49 3.00
N PRO A 93 -6.46 19.77 2.30
CA PRO A 93 -6.83 18.50 1.67
C PRO A 93 -7.06 17.41 2.72
N VAL A 94 -8.13 16.64 2.54
CA VAL A 94 -8.59 15.62 3.50
C VAL A 94 -8.51 14.22 2.90
N ILE A 95 -8.01 13.27 3.70
CA ILE A 95 -8.00 11.85 3.39
C ILE A 95 -8.62 11.05 4.55
N ASP A 96 -9.50 10.10 4.25
CA ASP A 96 -9.83 9.02 5.17
C ASP A 96 -8.79 7.90 5.00
N ALA A 97 -7.78 7.91 5.87
CA ALA A 97 -6.69 6.94 5.80
C ALA A 97 -7.17 5.49 5.90
N ARG A 98 -8.28 5.22 6.61
CA ARG A 98 -8.86 3.86 6.78
C ARG A 98 -9.35 3.26 5.45
N ARG A 99 -9.59 4.10 4.44
CA ARG A 99 -9.98 3.71 3.08
C ARG A 99 -8.81 3.70 2.11
N CYS A 100 -7.67 4.32 2.47
CA CYS A 100 -6.51 4.41 1.60
C CYS A 100 -5.83 3.06 1.42
N ILE A 101 -5.65 2.60 0.18
CA ILE A 101 -5.00 1.31 -0.14
C ILE A 101 -3.58 1.27 0.44
N SER A 102 -2.85 2.39 0.44
CA SER A 102 -1.52 2.45 1.05
C SER A 102 -1.59 2.12 2.55
N TYR A 103 -2.53 2.71 3.29
CA TYR A 103 -2.75 2.35 4.70
C TYR A 103 -3.19 0.89 4.87
N LEU A 104 -4.14 0.43 4.06
CA LEU A 104 -4.69 -0.93 4.15
C LEU A 104 -3.61 -2.00 3.92
N THR A 105 -2.64 -1.74 3.03
CA THR A 105 -1.60 -2.70 2.67
C THR A 105 -0.35 -2.63 3.55
N ILE A 106 -0.06 -1.48 4.16
CA ILE A 106 1.19 -1.26 4.91
C ILE A 106 0.93 -1.22 6.41
N GLU A 107 -0.05 -0.43 6.86
CA GLU A 107 -0.21 -0.10 8.28
C GLU A 107 -1.30 -0.91 8.99
N LEU A 108 -2.34 -1.30 8.29
CA LEU A 108 -3.44 -2.07 8.87
C LEU A 108 -2.95 -3.42 9.43
N LYS A 109 -3.26 -3.72 10.67
CA LYS A 109 -2.84 -4.98 11.34
C LYS A 109 -3.91 -6.08 11.29
N GLY A 110 -5.17 -5.70 11.10
CA GLY A 110 -6.33 -6.60 11.03
C GLY A 110 -6.73 -6.99 9.60
N PRO A 111 -7.94 -7.55 9.44
CA PRO A 111 -8.49 -7.89 8.13
C PRO A 111 -8.76 -6.63 7.30
N ILE A 112 -8.57 -6.75 5.99
CA ILE A 112 -8.99 -5.72 5.05
C ILE A 112 -10.52 -5.76 4.97
N PRO A 113 -11.21 -4.61 5.16
CA PRO A 113 -12.67 -4.55 5.06
C PRO A 113 -13.15 -5.06 3.70
N LEU A 114 -14.23 -5.84 3.71
CA LEU A 114 -14.74 -6.54 2.53
C LEU A 114 -15.05 -5.57 1.37
N GLU A 115 -15.62 -4.41 1.69
CA GLU A 115 -15.96 -3.36 0.73
C GLU A 115 -14.77 -2.75 -0.02
N HIS A 116 -13.55 -2.91 0.49
CA HIS A 116 -12.35 -2.35 -0.13
C HIS A 116 -11.55 -3.39 -0.94
N ARG A 117 -11.77 -4.70 -0.72
CA ARG A 117 -10.94 -5.76 -1.31
C ARG A 117 -10.96 -5.73 -2.84
N ALA A 118 -12.15 -5.64 -3.45
CA ALA A 118 -12.27 -5.59 -4.91
C ALA A 118 -11.60 -4.34 -5.50
N ALA A 119 -11.75 -3.18 -4.86
CA ALA A 119 -11.17 -1.92 -5.30
C ALA A 119 -9.63 -1.86 -5.21
N MET A 120 -9.02 -2.73 -4.40
CA MET A 120 -7.55 -2.83 -4.31
C MET A 120 -6.91 -3.38 -5.60
N GLY A 121 -7.64 -4.19 -6.37
CA GLY A 121 -7.07 -4.88 -7.53
C GLY A 121 -5.89 -5.76 -7.12
N ASN A 122 -4.78 -5.65 -7.83
CA ASN A 122 -3.52 -6.39 -7.57
C ASN A 122 -2.49 -5.60 -6.71
N ARG A 123 -2.91 -4.54 -6.03
CA ARG A 123 -2.02 -3.71 -5.20
C ARG A 123 -1.77 -4.36 -3.86
N VAL A 124 -0.57 -4.89 -3.69
CA VAL A 124 -0.19 -5.65 -2.49
C VAL A 124 0.67 -4.86 -1.50
N PHE A 125 1.25 -3.74 -1.95
CA PHE A 125 2.06 -2.86 -1.12
C PHE A 125 2.04 -1.42 -1.66
N GLY A 126 1.38 -0.51 -0.95
CA GLY A 126 1.24 0.88 -1.38
C GLY A 126 0.26 1.08 -2.53
N CYS A 127 0.05 2.35 -2.89
CA CYS A 127 -0.81 2.76 -3.99
C CYS A 127 -0.46 4.17 -4.42
N ASP A 128 -0.09 4.36 -5.67
CA ASP A 128 0.31 5.65 -6.23
C ASP A 128 -0.70 6.21 -7.25
N ILE A 129 -1.89 5.62 -7.40
CA ILE A 129 -2.89 6.06 -8.40
C ILE A 129 -3.11 7.58 -8.35
N CYS A 130 -3.25 8.15 -7.15
CA CYS A 130 -3.48 9.58 -7.00
C CYS A 130 -2.29 10.45 -7.42
N GLN A 131 -1.09 9.89 -7.46
CA GLN A 131 0.12 10.53 -7.96
C GLN A 131 0.29 10.27 -9.46
N GLU A 132 -0.01 9.06 -9.94
CA GLU A 132 0.08 8.66 -11.36
C GLU A 132 -0.82 9.51 -12.25
N VAL A 133 -2.06 9.79 -11.81
CA VAL A 133 -3.02 10.61 -12.57
C VAL A 133 -2.82 12.12 -12.38
N CYS A 134 -1.84 12.53 -11.59
CA CYS A 134 -1.62 13.95 -11.30
C CYS A 134 -0.92 14.63 -12.49
N PRO A 135 -1.51 15.68 -13.11
CA PRO A 135 -0.90 16.38 -14.24
C PRO A 135 0.48 16.96 -13.92
N TRP A 136 0.76 17.24 -12.65
CA TRP A 136 2.07 17.73 -12.22
C TRP A 136 3.13 16.64 -12.26
N ASN A 137 2.77 15.37 -12.05
CA ASN A 137 3.70 14.25 -12.18
C ASN A 137 3.90 13.83 -13.65
N GLU A 138 2.82 13.82 -14.44
CA GLU A 138 2.90 13.50 -15.88
C GLU A 138 3.92 14.39 -16.61
N ARG A 139 3.93 15.68 -16.27
CA ARG A 139 4.85 16.66 -16.85
C ARG A 139 6.32 16.35 -16.56
N PHE A 140 6.63 15.75 -15.40
CA PHE A 140 8.00 15.53 -14.91
C PHE A 140 8.41 14.06 -14.82
N SER A 141 7.54 13.12 -15.21
CA SER A 141 7.79 11.68 -15.15
C SER A 141 8.87 11.17 -16.14
N ARG A 142 9.37 12.03 -17.00
CA ARG A 142 10.42 11.69 -17.96
C ARG A 142 11.79 11.91 -17.32
N GLY A 143 12.48 10.81 -16.97
CA GLY A 143 13.83 10.81 -16.44
C GLY A 143 13.91 10.60 -14.93
N GLY A 144 13.37 9.49 -14.44
CA GLY A 144 13.58 9.06 -13.06
C GLY A 144 15.06 8.81 -12.75
N ASP A 145 15.43 8.94 -11.48
CA ASP A 145 16.78 8.62 -11.02
C ASP A 145 17.07 7.12 -11.27
N PRO A 146 18.14 6.79 -12.02
CA PRO A 146 18.50 5.39 -12.32
C PRO A 146 18.67 4.51 -11.09
N THR A 147 18.96 5.10 -9.93
CA THR A 147 19.07 4.39 -8.64
C THR A 147 17.76 3.68 -8.27
N TYR A 148 16.60 4.20 -8.73
CA TYR A 148 15.27 3.64 -8.49
C TYR A 148 14.73 2.89 -9.71
N ALA A 149 15.55 2.58 -10.69
CA ALA A 149 15.13 1.77 -11.82
C ALA A 149 14.67 0.38 -11.34
N PRO A 150 13.63 -0.21 -11.97
CA PRO A 150 13.22 -1.57 -11.66
C PRO A 150 14.41 -2.54 -11.76
N GLY A 151 14.59 -3.35 -10.73
CA GLY A 151 15.62 -4.39 -10.71
C GLY A 151 15.24 -5.61 -11.54
N ALA A 152 15.27 -6.79 -10.95
CA ALA A 152 14.85 -8.05 -11.60
C ALA A 152 13.37 -8.00 -12.03
N PRO A 153 12.94 -8.86 -13.00
CA PRO A 153 11.55 -9.03 -13.36
C PRO A 153 10.67 -9.24 -12.12
N ALA A 154 9.48 -8.66 -12.12
CA ALA A 154 8.55 -8.81 -11.02
C ALA A 154 8.16 -10.28 -10.85
N GLU A 155 8.27 -10.81 -9.62
CA GLU A 155 7.75 -12.11 -9.23
C GLU A 155 6.21 -12.08 -9.33
N SER A 156 5.57 -13.17 -9.74
CA SER A 156 4.10 -13.25 -9.76
C SER A 156 3.54 -13.18 -8.33
N LEU A 157 2.27 -12.75 -8.18
CA LEU A 157 1.62 -12.73 -6.86
C LEU A 157 1.53 -14.16 -6.27
N ILE A 158 1.36 -15.16 -7.12
CA ILE A 158 1.25 -16.58 -6.74
C ILE A 158 2.60 -17.07 -6.21
N ASP A 159 3.69 -16.86 -6.95
CA ASP A 159 5.04 -17.27 -6.54
C ASP A 159 5.46 -16.57 -5.25
N PHE A 160 5.17 -15.27 -5.16
CA PHE A 160 5.47 -14.51 -3.95
C PHE A 160 4.69 -15.04 -2.75
N ALA A 161 3.41 -15.34 -2.90
CA ALA A 161 2.61 -15.92 -1.82
C ALA A 161 3.11 -17.32 -1.43
N ALA A 162 3.42 -18.19 -2.40
CA ALA A 162 3.98 -19.52 -2.16
C ALA A 162 5.27 -19.44 -1.36
N ARG A 163 6.21 -18.60 -1.78
CA ARG A 163 7.48 -18.38 -1.09
C ARG A 163 7.31 -17.85 0.34
N LEU A 164 6.35 -16.95 0.57
CA LEU A 164 6.07 -16.44 1.92
C LEU A 164 5.37 -17.46 2.80
N LEU A 165 4.55 -18.35 2.25
CA LEU A 165 3.93 -19.44 3.02
C LEU A 165 4.96 -20.41 3.59
N ASP A 166 6.06 -20.66 2.88
CA ASP A 166 7.17 -21.49 3.33
C ASP A 166 8.07 -20.77 4.35
N MET A 167 7.94 -19.46 4.52
CA MET A 167 8.76 -18.70 5.48
C MET A 167 8.16 -18.68 6.88
N SER A 168 9.03 -18.77 7.91
CA SER A 168 8.63 -18.38 9.26
C SER A 168 8.57 -16.85 9.40
N GLU A 169 7.85 -16.35 10.42
CA GLU A 169 7.82 -14.90 10.74
C GLU A 169 9.25 -14.35 10.97
N LYS A 170 10.11 -15.10 11.68
CA LYS A 170 11.53 -14.71 11.88
C LYS A 170 12.32 -14.70 10.57
N GLY A 171 12.06 -15.65 9.68
CA GLY A 171 12.65 -15.69 8.34
C GLY A 171 12.28 -14.47 7.51
N TYR A 172 11.00 -14.12 7.50
CA TYR A 172 10.49 -12.93 6.83
C TYR A 172 11.13 -11.64 7.36
N GLN A 173 11.13 -11.45 8.69
CA GLN A 173 11.73 -10.26 9.32
C GLN A 173 13.21 -10.11 8.99
N ARG A 174 13.94 -11.22 8.94
CA ARG A 174 15.36 -11.21 8.55
C ARG A 174 15.56 -10.86 7.07
N ALA A 175 14.75 -11.45 6.18
CA ALA A 175 14.84 -11.23 4.74
C ALA A 175 14.52 -9.78 4.34
N TYR A 176 13.58 -9.14 5.05
CA TYR A 176 13.09 -7.80 4.72
C TYR A 176 13.50 -6.71 5.73
N ALA A 177 14.47 -6.98 6.62
CA ALA A 177 14.87 -6.06 7.70
C ALA A 177 15.26 -4.65 7.22
N GLN A 178 15.85 -4.55 6.02
CA GLN A 178 16.28 -3.29 5.40
C GLN A 178 15.34 -2.82 4.28
N SER A 179 14.11 -3.33 4.28
CA SER A 179 13.11 -3.04 3.25
C SER A 179 11.82 -2.50 3.88
N PRO A 180 11.10 -1.59 3.22
CA PRO A 180 9.76 -1.17 3.63
C PRO A 180 8.78 -2.34 3.79
N LEU A 181 9.01 -3.46 3.09
CA LEU A 181 8.20 -4.68 3.19
C LEU A 181 8.21 -5.30 4.61
N ALA A 182 9.16 -4.91 5.49
CA ALA A 182 9.14 -5.32 6.89
C ALA A 182 7.89 -4.80 7.66
N ARG A 183 7.31 -3.66 7.25
CA ARG A 183 6.21 -2.97 8.00
C ARG A 183 4.93 -3.80 8.12
N PRO A 184 4.36 -4.41 7.05
CA PRO A 184 3.16 -5.23 7.16
C PRO A 184 3.40 -6.56 7.87
N ARG A 185 4.65 -6.99 8.05
CA ARG A 185 5.05 -8.32 8.51
C ARG A 185 4.58 -9.44 7.56
N ARG A 186 5.01 -10.68 7.77
CA ARG A 186 4.63 -11.82 6.93
C ARG A 186 3.10 -11.96 6.78
N LYS A 187 2.38 -11.94 7.90
CA LYS A 187 0.92 -12.12 7.87
C LYS A 187 0.18 -11.03 7.10
N GLY A 188 0.63 -9.77 7.20
CA GLY A 188 0.02 -8.65 6.47
C GLY A 188 0.34 -8.71 4.98
N MET A 189 1.57 -9.09 4.61
CA MET A 189 1.93 -9.27 3.20
C MET A 189 1.15 -10.43 2.57
N LEU A 190 1.06 -11.58 3.24
CA LEU A 190 0.23 -12.70 2.78
C LEU A 190 -1.23 -12.29 2.63
N ARG A 191 -1.82 -11.59 3.60
CA ARG A 191 -3.17 -11.04 3.51
C ARG A 191 -3.37 -10.22 2.23
N ASN A 192 -2.44 -9.33 1.92
CA ASN A 192 -2.51 -8.48 0.73
C ASN A 192 -2.40 -9.29 -0.57
N LEU A 193 -1.46 -10.22 -0.61
CA LEU A 193 -1.27 -11.13 -1.76
C LEU A 193 -2.52 -11.95 -2.04
N LEU A 194 -3.15 -12.50 -0.99
CA LEU A 194 -4.37 -13.29 -1.12
C LEU A 194 -5.54 -12.44 -1.66
N VAL A 195 -5.64 -11.17 -1.28
CA VAL A 195 -6.62 -10.25 -1.89
C VAL A 195 -6.30 -10.01 -3.37
N GLY A 196 -5.04 -9.78 -3.72
CA GLY A 196 -4.62 -9.60 -5.11
C GLY A 196 -4.91 -10.84 -5.97
N ILE A 197 -4.60 -12.04 -5.46
CA ILE A 197 -4.89 -13.32 -6.12
C ILE A 197 -6.41 -13.49 -6.31
N GLY A 198 -7.22 -13.25 -5.27
CA GLY A 198 -8.68 -13.34 -5.36
C GLY A 198 -9.27 -12.37 -6.39
N ASN A 199 -8.74 -11.16 -6.48
CA ASN A 199 -9.16 -10.19 -7.50
C ASN A 199 -8.79 -10.64 -8.92
N ALA A 200 -7.61 -11.26 -9.12
CA ALA A 200 -7.21 -11.81 -10.41
C ALA A 200 -8.11 -12.96 -10.84
N LEU A 201 -8.46 -13.87 -9.93
CA LEU A 201 -9.36 -14.99 -10.17
C LEU A 201 -10.79 -14.55 -10.54
N ARG A 202 -11.27 -13.46 -9.90
CA ARG A 202 -12.60 -12.90 -10.19
C ARG A 202 -12.72 -12.28 -11.58
N ALA A 203 -11.64 -11.81 -12.15
CA ALA A 203 -11.65 -11.09 -13.43
C ALA A 203 -11.76 -12.01 -14.66
N ASP A 204 -11.87 -13.35 -14.48
CA ASP A 204 -11.82 -14.37 -15.55
C ASP A 204 -10.61 -14.18 -16.49
N ALA A 205 -9.56 -13.54 -15.99
CA ALA A 205 -8.36 -13.18 -16.76
C ALA A 205 -7.24 -14.22 -16.65
N CYS A 206 -7.46 -15.29 -15.86
CA CYS A 206 -6.48 -16.34 -15.63
C CYS A 206 -6.72 -17.51 -16.57
N ASP A 207 -5.62 -18.04 -17.15
CA ASP A 207 -5.68 -19.34 -17.81
C ASP A 207 -5.79 -20.49 -16.79
N SER A 208 -6.10 -21.69 -17.28
CA SER A 208 -6.31 -22.87 -16.43
C SER A 208 -5.06 -23.31 -15.65
N GLU A 209 -3.87 -22.93 -16.08
CA GLU A 209 -2.62 -23.23 -15.36
C GLU A 209 -2.46 -22.30 -14.17
N THR A 210 -2.58 -21.00 -14.39
CA THR A 210 -2.58 -19.97 -13.33
C THR A 210 -3.64 -20.25 -12.27
N GLU A 211 -4.86 -20.67 -12.68
CA GLU A 211 -5.93 -21.02 -11.75
C GLU A 211 -5.55 -22.23 -10.86
N ARG A 212 -4.90 -23.27 -11.41
CA ARG A 212 -4.42 -24.43 -10.62
C ARG A 212 -3.31 -24.06 -9.64
N GLU A 213 -2.39 -23.21 -10.06
CA GLU A 213 -1.32 -22.70 -9.19
C GLU A 213 -1.91 -21.88 -8.04
N ALA A 214 -2.81 -20.96 -8.35
CA ALA A 214 -3.53 -20.18 -7.34
C ALA A 214 -4.27 -21.07 -6.34
N LEU A 215 -4.99 -22.10 -6.82
CA LEU A 215 -5.71 -23.06 -5.97
C LEU A 215 -4.75 -23.79 -5.01
N THR A 216 -3.56 -24.14 -5.48
CA THR A 216 -2.54 -24.81 -4.67
C THR A 216 -2.05 -23.89 -3.53
N VAL A 217 -1.77 -22.64 -3.85
CA VAL A 217 -1.34 -21.62 -2.88
C VAL A 217 -2.46 -21.33 -1.87
N LEU A 218 -3.70 -21.15 -2.34
CA LEU A 218 -4.85 -20.88 -1.48
C LEU A 218 -5.14 -22.05 -0.53
N ARG A 219 -5.02 -23.29 -0.99
CA ARG A 219 -5.12 -24.47 -0.14
C ARG A 219 -4.07 -24.48 0.97
N THR A 220 -2.83 -24.16 0.65
CA THR A 220 -1.76 -24.04 1.66
C THR A 220 -2.06 -22.92 2.65
N ALA A 221 -2.50 -21.75 2.17
CA ALA A 221 -2.85 -20.61 2.99
C ALA A 221 -4.04 -20.86 3.94
N LEU A 222 -5.00 -21.71 3.57
CA LEU A 222 -6.08 -22.17 4.48
C LEU A 222 -5.57 -22.93 5.71
N SER A 223 -4.35 -23.44 5.66
CA SER A 223 -3.72 -24.18 6.77
C SER A 223 -2.68 -23.35 7.52
N ASP A 224 -2.53 -22.05 7.20
CA ASP A 224 -1.57 -21.16 7.90
C ASP A 224 -1.93 -21.00 9.39
N ALA A 225 -0.91 -20.88 10.23
CA ALA A 225 -1.10 -20.68 11.68
C ALA A 225 -1.85 -19.38 12.01
N GLN A 226 -1.81 -18.37 11.13
CA GLN A 226 -2.42 -17.07 11.34
C GLN A 226 -3.87 -17.03 10.84
N PRO A 227 -4.88 -16.79 11.70
CA PRO A 227 -6.27 -16.66 11.26
C PRO A 227 -6.47 -15.62 10.17
N LEU A 228 -5.73 -14.50 10.24
CA LEU A 228 -5.76 -13.45 9.22
C LEU A 228 -5.44 -13.96 7.81
N VAL A 229 -4.50 -14.89 7.69
CA VAL A 229 -4.12 -15.50 6.41
C VAL A 229 -5.19 -16.47 5.96
N ARG A 230 -5.68 -17.33 6.85
CA ARG A 230 -6.73 -18.32 6.53
C ARG A 230 -8.03 -17.66 6.07
N GLY A 231 -8.48 -16.60 6.76
CA GLY A 231 -9.70 -15.88 6.37
C GLY A 231 -9.61 -15.25 5.00
N HIS A 232 -8.49 -14.60 4.67
CA HIS A 232 -8.30 -14.03 3.34
C HIS A 232 -8.12 -15.08 2.25
N ALA A 233 -7.56 -16.26 2.57
CA ALA A 233 -7.53 -17.40 1.66
C ALA A 233 -8.95 -17.94 1.38
N ALA A 234 -9.79 -18.00 2.40
CA ALA A 234 -11.20 -18.39 2.23
C ALA A 234 -11.94 -17.40 1.32
N TRP A 235 -11.79 -16.10 1.55
CA TRP A 235 -12.35 -15.07 0.68
C TRP A 235 -11.87 -15.20 -0.76
N ALA A 236 -10.56 -15.40 -0.97
CA ALA A 236 -9.99 -15.53 -2.32
C ALA A 236 -10.51 -16.75 -3.07
N LEU A 237 -10.72 -17.87 -2.37
CA LEU A 237 -11.37 -19.08 -2.93
C LEU A 237 -12.81 -18.81 -3.35
N GLY A 238 -13.54 -17.98 -2.60
CA GLY A 238 -14.90 -17.55 -2.96
C GLY A 238 -14.98 -16.66 -4.20
N GLN A 239 -13.84 -16.14 -4.70
CA GLN A 239 -13.80 -15.36 -5.94
C GLN A 239 -13.60 -16.23 -7.19
N MET A 240 -13.33 -17.54 -7.04
CA MET A 240 -13.14 -18.46 -8.18
C MET A 240 -14.46 -18.78 -8.86
N ALA A 241 -14.49 -18.69 -10.18
CA ALA A 241 -15.69 -19.04 -10.97
C ALA A 241 -15.97 -20.56 -10.97
N THR A 242 -14.94 -21.41 -10.79
CA THR A 242 -15.06 -22.88 -10.77
C THR A 242 -15.37 -23.39 -9.37
N ALA A 243 -16.66 -23.52 -9.07
CA ALA A 243 -17.17 -23.71 -7.72
C ALA A 243 -16.83 -25.03 -7.02
N SER A 244 -16.48 -26.14 -7.72
CA SER A 244 -16.43 -27.47 -7.08
C SER A 244 -15.20 -27.68 -6.19
N ALA A 245 -14.01 -27.35 -6.66
CA ALA A 245 -12.76 -27.57 -5.92
C ALA A 245 -12.61 -26.57 -4.76
N SER A 246 -12.91 -25.30 -4.99
CA SER A 246 -12.88 -24.26 -3.95
C SER A 246 -13.91 -24.53 -2.86
N THR A 247 -15.14 -24.88 -3.23
CA THR A 247 -16.21 -25.26 -2.29
C THR A 247 -15.82 -26.46 -1.43
N ALA A 248 -15.21 -27.51 -2.00
CA ALA A 248 -14.75 -28.67 -1.26
C ALA A 248 -13.68 -28.30 -0.21
N LEU A 249 -12.71 -27.44 -0.58
CA LEU A 249 -11.68 -26.95 0.33
C LEU A 249 -12.28 -26.11 1.47
N LEU A 250 -13.20 -25.22 1.16
CA LEU A 250 -13.88 -24.37 2.16
C LEU A 250 -14.67 -25.21 3.16
N ARG A 251 -15.46 -26.19 2.71
CA ARG A 251 -16.21 -27.12 3.58
C ARG A 251 -15.30 -28.00 4.43
N ALA A 252 -14.21 -28.52 3.85
CA ALA A 252 -13.22 -29.28 4.61
C ALA A 252 -12.56 -28.42 5.70
N ARG A 253 -12.25 -27.15 5.39
CA ARG A 253 -11.72 -26.23 6.40
C ARG A 253 -12.74 -25.87 7.47
N GLN A 254 -13.98 -25.59 7.08
CA GLN A 254 -15.08 -25.24 7.97
C GLN A 254 -15.29 -26.29 9.09
N SER A 255 -15.13 -27.57 8.76
CA SER A 255 -15.34 -28.67 9.72
C SER A 255 -14.31 -28.76 10.84
N VAL A 256 -13.15 -28.08 10.70
CA VAL A 256 -12.03 -28.12 11.66
C VAL A 256 -11.59 -26.74 12.14
N GLU A 257 -12.21 -25.68 11.64
CA GLU A 257 -11.88 -24.30 12.04
C GLU A 257 -12.58 -23.94 13.36
N SER A 258 -11.88 -23.15 14.18
CA SER A 258 -12.41 -22.67 15.45
C SER A 258 -12.36 -21.13 15.59
N ASP A 259 -11.66 -20.46 14.69
CA ASP A 259 -11.56 -19.00 14.75
C ASP A 259 -12.81 -18.36 14.14
N PRO A 260 -13.55 -17.53 14.90
CA PRO A 260 -14.82 -16.95 14.43
C PRO A 260 -14.66 -16.08 13.17
N TYR A 261 -13.57 -15.33 13.05
CA TYR A 261 -13.32 -14.52 11.87
C TYR A 261 -13.15 -15.39 10.60
N VAL A 262 -12.42 -16.49 10.72
CA VAL A 262 -12.20 -17.40 9.59
C VAL A 262 -13.51 -18.10 9.19
N LEU A 263 -14.32 -18.50 10.17
CA LEU A 263 -15.65 -19.10 9.92
C LEU A 263 -16.58 -18.12 9.19
N GLU A 264 -16.59 -16.84 9.58
CA GLU A 264 -17.36 -15.79 8.88
C GLU A 264 -16.93 -15.61 7.43
N GLU A 265 -15.62 -15.61 7.17
CA GLU A 265 -15.08 -15.52 5.80
C GLU A 265 -15.42 -16.77 4.97
N ILE A 266 -15.37 -17.96 5.55
CA ILE A 266 -15.77 -19.21 4.87
C ILE A 266 -17.27 -19.18 4.54
N ASP A 267 -18.11 -18.78 5.50
CA ASP A 267 -19.57 -18.70 5.29
C ASP A 267 -19.91 -17.65 4.21
N GLY A 268 -19.16 -16.55 4.17
CA GLY A 268 -19.26 -15.53 3.11
C GLY A 268 -18.87 -16.07 1.73
N ALA A 269 -17.83 -16.89 1.65
CA ALA A 269 -17.33 -17.48 0.42
C ALA A 269 -18.18 -18.63 -0.11
N LEU A 270 -19.00 -19.28 0.75
CA LEU A 270 -19.90 -20.37 0.38
C LEU A 270 -21.29 -19.91 -0.06
N ARG A 271 -21.64 -18.63 0.12
CA ARG A 271 -22.89 -17.99 -0.34
C ARG A 271 -22.80 -17.58 -1.80
#